data_5f579251e8b9e7ea3924dae7792eed34
#
_entry.id   5f579251e8b9e7ea3924dae7792eed34
#
_cell.length_a   1.000
_cell.length_b   1.000
_cell.length_c   1.000
_cell.angle_alpha   90.00
_cell.angle_beta   90.00
_cell.angle_gamma   90.00
#
_symmetry.space_group_name_H-M   'P 1'
#
loop_
_entity.id
_entity.type
_entity.pdbx_description
1 polymer ?
#
loop_
_entity_poly.entity_id
_entity_poly.type
_entity_poly.pdbx_seq_one_letter_code
_entity_poly.pdbx_strand_id
1 'polypeptide(L)'
;MKTIIKTYKEYLDKGLIEEDSFQKDVVELLEPVIPLKKNLINRFKGINSPKSMAFFGVYMWGDAGSGKTMLMDMCFQTSTVNLKKRIHFQEFMVDVHQRLHKCRNEKGINDPLNFIAKEISDEVKFLCFDEFQVNDIADASILTKLFELMFEGGTFIFSTSNIAPTALYKDGLHRERFLPFIELIETSCMNINLTTKKDYRKNRLQDLKTYFSI
;
A
#
# COMPACT_ATOMS: atom_id res chain seq x y z
N MET A 1 -16.44 -14.03 10.73
CA MET A 1 -15.75 -12.94 10.01
C MET A 1 -15.06 -13.57 8.80
N LYS A 2 -15.20 -13.03 7.62
CA LYS A 2 -14.54 -13.54 6.41
C LYS A 2 -13.08 -13.08 6.46
N THR A 3 -12.13 -14.01 6.41
CA THR A 3 -10.69 -13.74 6.42
C THR A 3 -10.10 -13.99 5.04
N ILE A 4 -8.93 -13.43 4.74
CA ILE A 4 -8.29 -13.66 3.43
C ILE A 4 -7.94 -15.15 3.26
N ILE A 5 -7.48 -15.81 4.33
CA ILE A 5 -7.18 -17.25 4.30
C ILE A 5 -8.42 -18.07 3.92
N LYS A 6 -9.59 -17.76 4.50
CA LYS A 6 -10.85 -18.44 4.15
C LYS A 6 -11.25 -18.15 2.71
N THR A 7 -11.10 -16.90 2.26
CA THR A 7 -11.42 -16.51 0.89
C THR A 7 -10.53 -17.22 -0.11
N TYR A 8 -9.23 -17.33 0.17
CA TYR A 8 -8.29 -18.06 -0.67
C TYR A 8 -8.65 -19.54 -0.78
N LYS A 9 -9.00 -20.20 0.35
CA LYS A 9 -9.49 -21.59 0.35
C LYS A 9 -10.77 -21.75 -0.44
N GLU A 10 -11.74 -20.85 -0.28
CA GLU A 10 -12.98 -20.86 -1.08
C GLU A 10 -12.72 -20.78 -2.59
N TYR A 11 -11.68 -20.04 -3.03
CA TYR A 11 -11.31 -19.92 -4.43
C TYR A 11 -10.66 -21.21 -4.95
N LEU A 12 -9.84 -21.87 -4.14
CA LEU A 12 -9.27 -23.19 -4.45
C LEU A 12 -10.38 -24.25 -4.57
N ASP A 13 -11.27 -24.33 -3.58
CA ASP A 13 -12.38 -25.31 -3.53
C ASP A 13 -13.34 -25.17 -4.74
N LYS A 14 -13.50 -23.95 -5.24
CA LYS A 14 -14.31 -23.65 -6.43
C LYS A 14 -13.56 -23.83 -7.75
N GLY A 15 -12.28 -24.17 -7.72
CA GLY A 15 -11.44 -24.28 -8.93
C GLY A 15 -11.21 -22.95 -9.67
N LEU A 16 -11.36 -21.81 -8.98
CA LEU A 16 -11.13 -20.48 -9.56
C LEU A 16 -9.65 -20.12 -9.64
N ILE A 17 -8.82 -20.78 -8.84
CA ILE A 17 -7.37 -20.65 -8.81
C ILE A 17 -6.75 -22.04 -8.63
N GLU A 18 -5.51 -22.18 -9.06
CA GLU A 18 -4.69 -23.36 -8.79
C GLU A 18 -3.94 -23.18 -7.46
N GLU A 19 -3.58 -24.29 -6.82
CA GLU A 19 -2.83 -24.28 -5.58
C GLU A 19 -1.39 -23.80 -5.84
N ASP A 20 -1.00 -22.71 -5.20
CA ASP A 20 0.35 -22.17 -5.21
C ASP A 20 0.81 -21.98 -3.76
N SER A 21 1.81 -22.76 -3.35
CA SER A 21 2.35 -22.71 -1.97
C SER A 21 2.90 -21.33 -1.63
N PHE A 22 3.44 -20.61 -2.61
CA PHE A 22 3.97 -19.27 -2.42
C PHE A 22 2.87 -18.23 -2.21
N GLN A 23 1.80 -18.28 -3.02
CA GLN A 23 0.63 -17.43 -2.80
C GLN A 23 -0.02 -17.70 -1.45
N LYS A 24 -0.06 -18.97 -1.00
CA LYS A 24 -0.56 -19.33 0.32
C LYS A 24 0.26 -18.66 1.45
N ASP A 25 1.59 -18.71 1.36
CA ASP A 25 2.47 -18.05 2.33
C ASP A 25 2.21 -16.53 2.35
N VAL A 26 2.03 -15.89 1.18
CA VAL A 26 1.68 -14.47 1.06
C VAL A 26 0.33 -14.16 1.69
N VAL A 27 -0.67 -15.00 1.50
CA VAL A 27 -2.00 -14.87 2.13
C VAL A 27 -1.90 -14.90 3.65
N GLU A 28 -1.07 -15.80 4.22
CA GLU A 28 -0.82 -15.88 5.66
C GLU A 28 -0.11 -14.61 6.19
N LEU A 29 0.82 -14.02 5.39
CA LEU A 29 1.48 -12.77 5.73
C LEU A 29 0.53 -11.56 5.69
N LEU A 30 -0.42 -11.56 4.76
CA LEU A 30 -1.37 -10.45 4.59
C LEU A 30 -2.47 -10.44 5.66
N GLU A 31 -2.88 -11.60 6.20
CA GLU A 31 -3.97 -11.72 7.16
C GLU A 31 -3.86 -10.71 8.34
N PRO A 32 -2.72 -10.59 9.05
CA PRO A 32 -2.58 -9.65 10.16
C PRO A 32 -2.48 -8.19 9.75
N VAL A 33 -2.14 -7.92 8.48
CA VAL A 33 -1.85 -6.56 7.97
C VAL A 33 -3.09 -5.88 7.39
N ILE A 34 -4.08 -6.67 6.93
CA ILE A 34 -5.31 -6.13 6.35
C ILE A 34 -5.99 -5.18 7.34
N PRO A 35 -6.34 -3.97 6.90
CA PRO A 35 -6.99 -3.01 7.77
C PRO A 35 -8.38 -3.50 8.16
N LEU A 36 -8.56 -3.70 9.47
CA LEU A 36 -9.85 -3.98 10.09
C LEU A 36 -10.29 -2.77 10.89
N LYS A 37 -11.59 -2.52 10.98
CA LYS A 37 -12.16 -1.38 11.71
C LYS A 37 -11.60 -1.26 13.14
N LYS A 38 -11.38 -2.37 13.84
CA LYS A 38 -10.75 -2.41 15.18
C LYS A 38 -9.30 -1.92 15.17
N ASN A 39 -8.54 -2.29 14.15
CA ASN A 39 -7.10 -2.01 14.08
C ASN A 39 -6.84 -0.54 13.72
N LEU A 40 -7.66 0.05 12.87
CA LEU A 40 -7.55 1.47 12.54
C LEU A 40 -7.78 2.36 13.77
N ILE A 41 -8.81 2.08 14.59
CA ILE A 41 -9.11 2.85 15.79
C ILE A 41 -7.92 2.84 16.78
N ASN A 42 -7.24 1.71 16.92
CA ASN A 42 -6.09 1.58 17.82
C ASN A 42 -4.83 2.29 17.27
N ARG A 43 -4.64 2.33 15.95
CA ARG A 43 -3.55 3.10 15.32
C ARG A 43 -3.67 4.60 15.58
N PHE A 44 -4.89 5.15 15.51
CA PHE A 44 -5.13 6.59 15.76
C PHE A 44 -5.00 7.00 17.25
N LYS A 45 -5.19 6.09 18.19
CA LYS A 45 -5.19 6.44 19.62
C LYS A 45 -3.81 6.45 20.27
N GLY A 46 -2.74 6.12 19.56
CA GLY A 46 -1.39 6.04 20.15
C GLY A 46 -1.28 5.09 21.35
N ILE A 47 -2.33 4.31 21.62
CA ILE A 47 -2.43 3.42 22.77
C ILE A 47 -1.69 2.14 22.38
N ASN A 48 -0.56 1.90 23.05
CA ASN A 48 0.21 0.64 23.15
C ASN A 48 -0.35 -0.50 22.29
N SER A 49 -0.23 -0.37 20.95
CA SER A 49 -0.44 -1.48 20.05
C SER A 49 0.77 -2.41 20.21
N PRO A 50 0.58 -3.72 20.38
CA PRO A 50 1.73 -4.61 20.40
C PRO A 50 2.57 -4.32 19.15
N LYS A 51 3.89 -4.29 19.30
CA LYS A 51 4.93 -3.96 18.30
C LYS A 51 4.84 -4.68 16.93
N SER A 52 3.74 -5.36 16.64
CA SER A 52 3.55 -6.26 15.49
C SER A 52 2.88 -5.66 14.24
N MET A 53 2.54 -4.35 14.21
CA MET A 53 1.92 -3.76 13.00
C MET A 53 2.52 -2.39 12.68
N ALA A 54 3.78 -2.41 12.25
CA ALA A 54 4.56 -1.22 11.91
C ALA A 54 4.36 -0.72 10.46
N PHE A 55 3.52 -1.37 9.65
CA PHE A 55 3.35 -0.99 8.25
C PHE A 55 2.11 -0.13 8.02
N PHE A 56 2.29 0.97 7.29
CA PHE A 56 1.20 1.85 6.84
C PHE A 56 0.59 1.38 5.52
N GLY A 57 1.17 0.38 4.88
CA GLY A 57 0.70 -0.16 3.62
C GLY A 57 1.35 -1.47 3.20
N VAL A 58 0.98 -1.92 2.01
CA VAL A 58 1.58 -3.04 1.29
C VAL A 58 1.98 -2.57 -0.10
N TYR A 59 3.21 -2.85 -0.49
CA TYR A 59 3.67 -2.72 -1.86
C TYR A 59 3.96 -4.11 -2.43
N MET A 60 3.08 -4.59 -3.30
CA MET A 60 3.17 -5.93 -3.90
C MET A 60 3.59 -5.80 -5.37
N TRP A 61 4.71 -6.42 -5.71
CA TRP A 61 5.27 -6.31 -7.05
C TRP A 61 5.69 -7.67 -7.62
N GLY A 62 5.81 -7.74 -8.96
CA GLY A 62 6.20 -8.95 -9.65
C GLY A 62 5.68 -8.99 -11.08
N ASP A 63 5.89 -10.10 -11.79
CA ASP A 63 5.53 -10.25 -13.19
C ASP A 63 4.01 -10.17 -13.42
N ALA A 64 3.63 -9.87 -14.66
CA ALA A 64 2.23 -9.94 -15.08
C ALA A 64 1.71 -11.38 -14.88
N GLY A 65 0.47 -11.51 -14.40
CA GLY A 65 -0.14 -12.82 -14.15
C GLY A 65 0.29 -13.51 -12.84
N SER A 66 1.15 -12.91 -12.02
CA SER A 66 1.59 -13.49 -10.73
C SER A 66 0.52 -13.51 -9.62
N GLY A 67 -0.67 -12.99 -9.86
CA GLY A 67 -1.78 -13.00 -8.90
C GLY A 67 -1.86 -11.78 -7.99
N LYS A 68 -1.07 -10.72 -8.22
CA LYS A 68 -1.07 -9.48 -7.41
C LYS A 68 -2.46 -8.88 -7.22
N THR A 69 -3.15 -8.64 -8.34
CA THR A 69 -4.49 -8.04 -8.35
C THR A 69 -5.50 -8.91 -7.62
N MET A 70 -5.45 -10.23 -7.81
CA MET A 70 -6.30 -11.18 -7.12
C MET A 70 -6.11 -11.12 -5.59
N LEU A 71 -4.86 -11.13 -5.13
CA LEU A 71 -4.54 -11.04 -3.69
C LEU A 71 -4.98 -9.71 -3.10
N MET A 72 -4.78 -8.60 -3.81
CA MET A 72 -5.27 -7.29 -3.40
C MET A 72 -6.80 -7.28 -3.32
N ASP A 73 -7.52 -7.88 -4.29
CA ASP A 73 -8.97 -8.00 -4.30
C ASP A 73 -9.49 -8.78 -3.09
N MET A 74 -8.84 -9.88 -2.75
CA MET A 74 -9.18 -10.64 -1.55
C MET A 74 -9.00 -9.79 -0.29
N CYS A 75 -7.91 -9.02 -0.17
CA CYS A 75 -7.70 -8.08 0.93
C CYS A 75 -8.78 -7.01 0.98
N PHE A 76 -9.10 -6.42 -0.17
CA PHE A 76 -10.14 -5.39 -0.27
C PHE A 76 -11.51 -5.91 0.14
N GLN A 77 -11.89 -7.11 -0.31
CA GLN A 77 -13.18 -7.72 0.01
C GLN A 77 -13.30 -8.11 1.48
N THR A 78 -12.21 -8.61 2.09
CA THR A 78 -12.22 -9.09 3.48
C THR A 78 -12.03 -7.99 4.51
N SER A 79 -11.53 -6.84 4.10
CA SER A 79 -11.43 -5.65 4.96
C SER A 79 -12.81 -5.18 5.42
N THR A 80 -12.94 -4.95 6.72
CA THR A 80 -14.17 -4.43 7.35
C THR A 80 -14.21 -2.90 7.43
N VAL A 81 -13.24 -2.21 6.81
CA VAL A 81 -13.22 -0.75 6.72
C VAL A 81 -14.27 -0.29 5.73
N ASN A 82 -15.12 0.66 6.14
CA ASN A 82 -16.18 1.19 5.28
C ASN A 82 -15.64 2.18 4.24
N LEU A 83 -14.72 3.06 4.66
CA LEU A 83 -14.08 4.07 3.81
C LEU A 83 -12.94 3.43 3.04
N LYS A 84 -13.26 2.65 2.02
CA LYS A 84 -12.28 1.98 1.16
C LYS A 84 -12.54 2.27 -0.30
N LYS A 85 -11.46 2.47 -1.07
CA LYS A 85 -11.50 2.77 -2.50
C LYS A 85 -10.43 1.96 -3.22
N ARG A 86 -10.75 1.50 -4.44
CA ARG A 86 -9.81 0.94 -5.39
C ARG A 86 -9.83 1.78 -6.64
N ILE A 87 -8.66 2.12 -7.16
CA ILE A 87 -8.49 3.02 -8.28
C ILE A 87 -7.16 2.72 -8.99
N HIS A 88 -7.07 2.97 -10.29
CA HIS A 88 -5.77 2.97 -10.97
C HIS A 88 -4.91 4.15 -10.50
N PHE A 89 -3.62 3.90 -10.30
CA PHE A 89 -2.72 4.93 -9.78
C PHE A 89 -2.70 6.20 -10.65
N GLN A 90 -2.72 6.06 -11.97
CA GLN A 90 -2.75 7.20 -12.89
C GLN A 90 -4.03 8.05 -12.73
N GLU A 91 -5.17 7.40 -12.57
CA GLU A 91 -6.45 8.09 -12.35
C GLU A 91 -6.46 8.85 -11.02
N PHE A 92 -5.87 8.26 -9.98
CA PHE A 92 -5.69 8.92 -8.69
C PHE A 92 -4.80 10.18 -8.82
N MET A 93 -3.69 10.12 -9.57
CA MET A 93 -2.81 11.26 -9.76
C MET A 93 -3.47 12.38 -10.57
N VAL A 94 -4.30 12.03 -11.54
CA VAL A 94 -5.12 13.03 -12.26
C VAL A 94 -6.06 13.77 -11.29
N ASP A 95 -6.75 13.05 -10.39
CA ASP A 95 -7.61 13.68 -9.36
C ASP A 95 -6.80 14.59 -8.42
N VAL A 96 -5.64 14.13 -7.95
CA VAL A 96 -4.74 14.94 -7.10
C VAL A 96 -4.31 16.22 -7.79
N HIS A 97 -3.88 16.16 -9.05
CA HIS A 97 -3.49 17.37 -9.81
C HIS A 97 -4.65 18.32 -10.05
N GLN A 98 -5.85 17.80 -10.32
CA GLN A 98 -7.06 18.63 -10.45
C GLN A 98 -7.41 19.34 -9.14
N ARG A 99 -7.33 18.65 -8.00
CA ARG A 99 -7.54 19.25 -6.66
C ARG A 99 -6.46 20.30 -6.38
N LEU A 100 -5.18 20.04 -6.69
CA LEU A 100 -4.09 21.01 -6.55
C LEU A 100 -4.33 22.27 -7.37
N HIS A 101 -4.79 22.10 -8.61
CA HIS A 101 -5.11 23.24 -9.47
C HIS A 101 -6.26 24.09 -8.91
N LYS A 102 -7.31 23.47 -8.40
CA LYS A 102 -8.43 24.16 -7.72
C LYS A 102 -7.95 24.94 -6.50
N CYS A 103 -7.19 24.29 -5.60
CA CYS A 103 -6.67 24.92 -4.39
C CYS A 103 -5.78 26.13 -4.65
N ARG A 104 -5.00 26.13 -5.74
CA ARG A 104 -4.16 27.29 -6.13
C ARG A 104 -4.98 28.51 -6.52
N ASN A 105 -6.20 28.32 -6.98
CA ASN A 105 -7.12 29.39 -7.39
C ASN A 105 -8.03 29.85 -6.23
N GLU A 106 -8.03 29.15 -5.10
CA GLU A 106 -8.80 29.50 -3.91
C GLU A 106 -7.95 30.34 -2.94
N LYS A 107 -8.51 31.49 -2.50
CA LYS A 107 -7.83 32.35 -1.52
C LYS A 107 -7.90 31.69 -0.14
N GLY A 108 -6.74 31.58 0.53
CA GLY A 108 -6.67 31.16 1.94
C GLY A 108 -6.09 29.77 2.20
N ILE A 109 -5.75 29.01 1.15
CA ILE A 109 -5.08 27.71 1.31
C ILE A 109 -3.55 27.93 1.19
N ASN A 110 -2.85 27.91 2.33
CA ASN A 110 -1.40 28.14 2.38
C ASN A 110 -0.59 26.90 1.97
N ASP A 111 -1.10 25.69 2.24
CA ASP A 111 -0.47 24.40 1.89
C ASP A 111 -1.50 23.50 1.19
N PRO A 112 -1.62 23.63 -0.15
CA PRO A 112 -2.59 22.86 -0.92
C PRO A 112 -2.39 21.34 -0.81
N LEU A 113 -1.15 20.85 -0.73
CA LEU A 113 -0.88 19.42 -0.68
C LEU A 113 -1.32 18.81 0.66
N ASN A 114 -1.06 19.51 1.76
CA ASN A 114 -1.53 19.11 3.09
C ASN A 114 -3.07 19.10 3.15
N PHE A 115 -3.70 20.14 2.62
CA PHE A 115 -5.16 20.23 2.56
C PHE A 115 -5.76 19.02 1.81
N ILE A 116 -5.27 18.72 0.61
CA ILE A 116 -5.75 17.62 -0.23
C ILE A 116 -5.47 16.26 0.40
N ALA A 117 -4.28 16.04 0.97
CA ALA A 117 -3.95 14.80 1.64
C ALA A 117 -4.89 14.52 2.82
N LYS A 118 -5.27 15.59 3.55
CA LYS A 118 -6.25 15.49 4.63
C LYS A 118 -7.63 15.13 4.10
N GLU A 119 -8.13 15.82 3.05
CA GLU A 119 -9.41 15.48 2.41
C GLU A 119 -9.44 14.02 1.98
N ILE A 120 -8.41 13.55 1.24
CA ILE A 120 -8.30 12.17 0.79
C ILE A 120 -8.31 11.21 1.99
N SER A 121 -7.57 11.53 3.05
CA SER A 121 -7.51 10.68 4.24
C SER A 121 -8.83 10.65 5.01
N ASP A 122 -9.64 11.69 4.95
CA ASP A 122 -10.97 11.71 5.55
C ASP A 122 -11.98 10.91 4.70
N GLU A 123 -11.83 10.94 3.37
CA GLU A 123 -12.66 10.18 2.43
C GLU A 123 -12.33 8.68 2.42
N VAL A 124 -11.04 8.30 2.57
CA VAL A 124 -10.56 6.92 2.36
C VAL A 124 -9.57 6.50 3.43
N LYS A 125 -9.88 5.41 4.12
CA LYS A 125 -8.99 4.80 5.13
C LYS A 125 -8.29 3.53 4.64
N PHE A 126 -8.80 2.92 3.56
CA PHE A 126 -8.13 1.82 2.87
C PHE A 126 -8.15 2.09 1.36
N LEU A 127 -7.00 2.44 0.82
CA LEU A 127 -6.83 2.78 -0.59
C LEU A 127 -6.02 1.70 -1.30
N CYS A 128 -6.59 1.14 -2.37
CA CYS A 128 -5.92 0.17 -3.23
C CYS A 128 -5.57 0.79 -4.57
N PHE A 129 -4.30 0.72 -4.93
CA PHE A 129 -3.79 1.15 -6.22
C PHE A 129 -3.50 -0.03 -7.13
N ASP A 130 -4.18 -0.07 -8.27
CA ASP A 130 -3.78 -0.94 -9.38
C ASP A 130 -2.67 -0.27 -10.20
N GLU A 131 -1.75 -1.10 -10.69
CA GLU A 131 -0.71 -0.71 -11.65
C GLU A 131 0.09 0.52 -11.20
N PHE A 132 0.59 0.48 -9.97
CA PHE A 132 1.40 1.56 -9.45
C PHE A 132 2.68 1.73 -10.26
N GLN A 133 2.78 2.85 -10.96
CA GLN A 133 3.96 3.24 -11.74
C GLN A 133 4.07 4.75 -11.81
N VAL A 134 5.30 5.26 -11.76
CA VAL A 134 5.59 6.70 -11.81
C VAL A 134 6.39 6.99 -13.07
N ASN A 135 5.81 7.78 -13.97
CA ASN A 135 6.40 8.10 -15.27
C ASN A 135 6.60 9.60 -15.44
N ASP A 136 5.91 10.42 -14.66
CA ASP A 136 5.94 11.89 -14.78
C ASP A 136 6.67 12.53 -13.61
N ILE A 137 7.45 13.58 -13.91
CA ILE A 137 8.19 14.36 -12.90
C ILE A 137 7.24 15.14 -11.97
N ALA A 138 6.06 15.54 -12.46
CA ALA A 138 5.08 16.23 -11.64
C ALA A 138 4.57 15.30 -10.54
N ASP A 139 4.26 14.04 -10.87
CA ASP A 139 3.90 13.01 -9.90
C ASP A 139 5.04 12.75 -8.93
N ALA A 140 6.25 12.48 -9.46
CA ALA A 140 7.43 12.20 -8.66
C ALA A 140 7.73 13.29 -7.62
N SER A 141 7.46 14.56 -7.95
CA SER A 141 7.77 15.71 -7.10
C SER A 141 6.88 15.83 -5.85
N ILE A 142 5.69 15.26 -5.86
CA ILE A 142 4.69 15.41 -4.78
C ILE A 142 4.46 14.13 -3.99
N LEU A 143 4.83 12.96 -4.54
CA LEU A 143 4.46 11.66 -3.99
C LEU A 143 4.98 11.43 -2.58
N THR A 144 6.23 11.79 -2.28
CA THR A 144 6.80 11.62 -0.93
C THR A 144 5.90 12.30 0.10
N LYS A 145 5.69 13.60 -0.08
CA LYS A 145 4.92 14.40 0.88
C LYS A 145 3.45 13.99 0.94
N LEU A 146 2.85 13.67 -0.21
CA LEU A 146 1.47 13.20 -0.28
C LEU A 146 1.27 11.90 0.52
N PHE A 147 2.15 10.90 0.33
CA PHE A 147 2.04 9.62 1.02
C PHE A 147 2.34 9.74 2.52
N GLU A 148 3.36 10.54 2.91
CA GLU A 148 3.62 10.84 4.32
C GLU A 148 2.36 11.37 5.01
N LEU A 149 1.75 12.41 4.45
CA LEU A 149 0.55 13.05 4.99
C LEU A 149 -0.66 12.10 5.01
N MET A 150 -0.81 11.24 3.99
CA MET A 150 -1.86 10.23 3.97
C MET A 150 -1.65 9.14 5.03
N PHE A 151 -0.41 8.72 5.27
CA PHE A 151 -0.06 7.78 6.34
C PHE A 151 -0.31 8.41 7.73
N GLU A 152 0.08 9.67 7.92
CA GLU A 152 -0.22 10.44 9.13
C GLU A 152 -1.75 10.59 9.34
N GLY A 153 -2.50 10.82 8.25
CA GLY A 153 -3.96 10.85 8.22
C GLY A 153 -4.62 9.47 8.43
N GLY A 154 -3.81 8.41 8.52
CA GLY A 154 -4.24 7.03 8.80
C GLY A 154 -4.83 6.29 7.63
N THR A 155 -4.55 6.71 6.42
CA THR A 155 -4.87 5.93 5.21
C THR A 155 -3.91 4.75 5.09
N PHE A 156 -4.44 3.54 5.01
CA PHE A 156 -3.68 2.35 4.67
C PHE A 156 -3.67 2.20 3.14
N ILE A 157 -2.48 2.08 2.55
CA ILE A 157 -2.32 1.99 1.09
C ILE A 157 -1.86 0.59 0.69
N PHE A 158 -2.57 -0.05 -0.23
CA PHE A 158 -2.17 -1.30 -0.88
C PHE A 158 -1.90 -1.03 -2.36
N SER A 159 -0.66 -1.19 -2.80
CA SER A 159 -0.27 -0.97 -4.20
C SER A 159 0.15 -2.27 -4.87
N THR A 160 -0.32 -2.51 -6.10
CA THR A 160 0.20 -3.55 -7.00
C THR A 160 1.04 -2.92 -8.09
N SER A 161 2.20 -3.51 -8.43
CA SER A 161 3.10 -3.01 -9.45
C SER A 161 3.80 -4.14 -10.21
N ASN A 162 4.24 -3.89 -11.42
CA ASN A 162 5.18 -4.75 -12.14
C ASN A 162 6.64 -4.32 -11.88
N ILE A 163 6.86 -3.26 -11.10
CA ILE A 163 8.14 -2.62 -10.88
C ILE A 163 8.53 -2.75 -9.42
N ALA A 164 9.78 -3.18 -9.15
CA ALA A 164 10.32 -3.18 -7.79
C ALA A 164 10.43 -1.73 -7.24
N PRO A 165 10.30 -1.51 -5.91
CA PRO A 165 10.42 -0.16 -5.33
C PRO A 165 11.69 0.56 -5.79
N THR A 166 12.83 -0.12 -5.75
CA THR A 166 14.14 0.42 -6.17
C THR A 166 14.23 0.78 -7.64
N ALA A 167 13.37 0.21 -8.49
CA ALA A 167 13.32 0.47 -9.93
C ALA A 167 12.20 1.48 -10.33
N LEU A 168 11.42 1.97 -9.36
CA LEU A 168 10.44 3.02 -9.62
C LEU A 168 11.13 4.27 -10.16
N TYR A 169 10.50 4.90 -11.16
CA TYR A 169 10.99 6.10 -11.81
C TYR A 169 12.46 5.97 -12.26
N LYS A 170 12.86 4.76 -12.68
CA LYS A 170 14.19 4.51 -13.25
C LYS A 170 14.36 5.34 -14.51
N ASP A 171 15.53 5.97 -14.66
CA ASP A 171 15.85 6.85 -15.79
C ASP A 171 14.97 8.11 -15.87
N GLY A 172 14.17 8.41 -14.84
CA GLY A 172 13.36 9.62 -14.74
C GLY A 172 14.20 10.87 -14.48
N LEU A 173 13.72 12.02 -14.94
CA LEU A 173 14.39 13.31 -14.76
C LEU A 173 14.46 13.69 -13.28
N HIS A 174 15.65 14.07 -12.79
CA HIS A 174 15.89 14.39 -11.38
C HIS A 174 15.50 13.25 -10.41
N ARG A 175 15.80 12.01 -10.79
CA ARG A 175 15.49 10.82 -10.00
C ARG A 175 15.98 10.89 -8.56
N GLU A 176 17.08 11.61 -8.29
CA GLU A 176 17.61 11.82 -6.95
C GLU A 176 16.59 12.44 -5.98
N ARG A 177 15.66 13.24 -6.48
CA ARG A 177 14.56 13.83 -5.69
C ARG A 177 13.43 12.85 -5.40
N PHE A 178 13.39 11.74 -6.13
CA PHE A 178 12.41 10.65 -5.93
C PHE A 178 12.92 9.55 -4.99
N LEU A 179 14.22 9.50 -4.70
CA LEU A 179 14.79 8.51 -3.77
C LEU A 179 14.12 8.51 -2.39
N PRO A 180 13.76 9.65 -1.79
CA PRO A 180 13.03 9.67 -0.52
C PRO A 180 11.68 8.93 -0.57
N PHE A 181 10.99 8.94 -1.71
CA PHE A 181 9.76 8.18 -1.89
C PHE A 181 10.03 6.67 -1.92
N ILE A 182 11.09 6.24 -2.58
CA ILE A 182 11.50 4.83 -2.57
C ILE A 182 11.78 4.38 -1.14
N GLU A 183 12.56 5.17 -0.39
CA GLU A 183 12.87 4.89 1.02
C GLU A 183 11.59 4.85 1.87
N LEU A 184 10.66 5.78 1.66
CA LEU A 184 9.36 5.79 2.34
C LEU A 184 8.58 4.49 2.10
N ILE A 185 8.51 4.02 0.85
CA ILE A 185 7.84 2.76 0.52
C ILE A 185 8.55 1.56 1.14
N GLU A 186 9.88 1.54 1.12
CA GLU A 186 10.67 0.43 1.68
C GLU A 186 10.57 0.34 3.20
N THR A 187 10.50 1.47 3.89
CA THR A 187 10.44 1.53 5.36
C THR A 187 9.02 1.45 5.91
N SER A 188 8.05 2.06 5.21
CA SER A 188 6.68 2.21 5.71
C SER A 188 5.71 1.16 5.22
N CYS A 189 6.04 0.44 4.13
CA CYS A 189 5.19 -0.59 3.55
C CYS A 189 5.79 -1.99 3.68
N MET A 190 4.92 -2.99 3.85
CA MET A 190 5.29 -4.38 3.66
C MET A 190 5.56 -4.61 2.16
N ASN A 191 6.81 -4.87 1.81
CA ASN A 191 7.20 -5.13 0.43
C ASN A 191 7.12 -6.63 0.12
N ILE A 192 6.30 -7.00 -0.88
CA ILE A 192 6.07 -8.39 -1.30
C ILE A 192 6.43 -8.53 -2.78
N ASN A 193 7.40 -9.39 -3.08
CA ASN A 193 7.78 -9.71 -4.46
C ASN A 193 7.15 -11.03 -4.89
N LEU A 194 6.33 -11.06 -5.91
CA LEU A 194 5.68 -12.26 -6.46
C LEU A 194 6.41 -12.87 -7.68
N THR A 195 7.62 -12.41 -8.02
CA THR A 195 8.42 -12.99 -9.11
C THR A 195 9.21 -14.22 -8.71
N THR A 196 9.55 -14.35 -7.44
CA THR A 196 10.44 -15.42 -6.99
C THR A 196 9.71 -16.43 -6.13
N LYS A 197 9.73 -17.70 -6.55
CA LYS A 197 9.41 -18.86 -5.69
C LYS A 197 10.43 -19.06 -4.55
N LYS A 198 11.38 -18.14 -4.34
CA LYS A 198 12.43 -18.20 -3.33
C LYS A 198 12.07 -17.41 -2.08
N ASP A 199 11.94 -18.14 -1.05
CA ASP A 199 12.05 -17.93 0.41
C ASP A 199 12.17 -16.48 0.93
N TYR A 200 11.03 -15.76 1.00
CA TYR A 200 10.90 -14.51 1.74
C TYR A 200 11.12 -14.65 3.25
N ARG A 201 11.09 -15.89 3.77
CA ARG A 201 11.20 -16.18 5.20
C ARG A 201 12.58 -15.90 5.76
N LYS A 202 13.65 -16.01 4.92
CA LYS A 202 15.02 -15.91 5.42
C LYS A 202 15.48 -14.50 5.74
N ASN A 203 15.05 -13.50 4.97
CA ASN A 203 15.60 -12.14 5.14
C ASN A 203 14.80 -11.26 6.12
N ARG A 204 13.49 -11.49 6.30
CA ARG A 204 12.66 -10.63 7.17
C ARG A 204 12.19 -11.26 8.47
N LEU A 205 12.14 -12.59 8.57
CA LEU A 205 11.97 -13.24 9.88
C LEU A 205 13.22 -13.09 10.75
N GLN A 206 14.41 -12.95 10.15
CA GLN A 206 15.61 -12.57 10.89
C GLN A 206 15.53 -11.12 11.38
N ASP A 207 15.09 -10.18 10.54
CA ASP A 207 14.91 -8.77 10.94
C ASP A 207 13.82 -8.64 12.00
N LEU A 208 12.70 -9.35 11.89
CA LEU A 208 11.64 -9.38 12.91
C LEU A 208 12.13 -10.02 14.22
N LYS A 209 12.96 -11.08 14.17
CA LYS A 209 13.55 -11.69 15.38
C LYS A 209 14.58 -10.78 16.03
N THR A 210 15.33 -9.99 15.28
CA THR A 210 16.31 -9.02 15.82
C THR A 210 15.65 -7.86 16.53
N TYR A 211 14.42 -7.47 16.12
CA TYR A 211 13.61 -6.45 16.80
C TYR A 211 12.85 -6.99 18.03
N PHE A 212 12.80 -8.32 18.23
CA PHE A 212 12.10 -8.95 19.35
C PHE A 212 13.05 -9.49 20.43
N SER A 213 14.36 -9.29 20.30
CA SER A 213 15.37 -9.72 21.28
C SER A 213 15.93 -8.49 22.00
N ILE A 214 15.14 -7.88 22.86
CA ILE A 214 15.56 -7.10 24.06
C ILE A 214 14.45 -7.22 25.09
#